data_c5778dfe2b1135057fe9b3a718b3dd74
#
_entry.id   c5778dfe2b1135057fe9b3a718b3dd74
#
_cell.length_a   1.000
_cell.length_b   1.000
_cell.length_c   1.000
_cell.angle_alpha   90.00
_cell.angle_beta   90.00
_cell.angle_gamma   90.00
#
_symmetry.space_group_name_H-M   'P 1'
#
loop_
_entity.id
_entity.type
_entity.pdbx_description
1 polymer ?
#
loop_
_entity_poly.entity_id
_entity_poly.type
_entity_poly.pdbx_seq_one_letter_code
_entity_poly.pdbx_strand_id
1 'polypeptide(L)'
;MTLQIDSTFAIVLNPAHAITRQRNDLMHELAHIELCHTPARVEVSETGLLLLSDYSDDQEQEADWLAASLLLPRDGLVQLRSAGQSAADIASRYGVSEALCAWRLRMTGVDVQIRRAYR
;
A
#
# COMPACT_ATOMS: atom_id res chain seq x y z
N MET A 1 -8.63 -2.46 8.94
CA MET A 1 -9.87 -3.28 9.02
C MET A 1 -10.96 -2.63 8.19
N THR A 2 -11.62 -3.42 7.36
CA THR A 2 -12.69 -2.91 6.48
C THR A 2 -14.04 -3.44 6.93
N LEU A 3 -15.00 -2.54 7.04
CA LEU A 3 -16.41 -2.84 7.30
C LEU A 3 -17.24 -2.49 6.07
N GLN A 4 -18.28 -3.23 5.83
CA GLN A 4 -19.20 -2.98 4.71
C GLN A 4 -20.65 -2.98 5.19
N ILE A 5 -21.41 -2.00 4.71
CA ILE A 5 -22.87 -1.98 4.80
C ILE A 5 -23.42 -1.58 3.43
N ASP A 6 -24.24 -2.42 2.83
CA ASP A 6 -24.71 -2.27 1.45
C ASP A 6 -23.54 -2.07 0.48
N SER A 7 -23.50 -0.94 -0.24
CA SER A 7 -22.42 -0.59 -1.15
C SER A 7 -21.37 0.36 -0.54
N THR A 8 -21.46 0.62 0.76
CA THR A 8 -20.56 1.55 1.47
C THR A 8 -19.51 0.78 2.25
N PHE A 9 -18.25 1.20 2.10
CA PHE A 9 -17.12 0.67 2.88
C PHE A 9 -16.67 1.70 3.91
N ALA A 10 -16.29 1.21 5.09
CA ALA A 10 -15.65 2.01 6.12
C ALA A 10 -14.34 1.34 6.50
N ILE A 11 -13.24 2.09 6.43
CA ILE A 11 -11.92 1.58 6.82
C ILE A 11 -11.58 2.14 8.18
N VAL A 12 -11.33 1.25 9.14
CA VAL A 12 -10.99 1.61 10.52
C VAL A 12 -9.49 1.50 10.69
N LEU A 13 -8.86 2.62 11.09
CA LEU A 13 -7.43 2.70 11.34
C LEU A 13 -7.17 2.86 12.84
N ASN A 14 -6.00 2.38 13.28
CA ASN A 14 -5.56 2.55 14.66
C ASN A 14 -4.84 3.89 14.82
N PRO A 15 -5.40 4.86 15.56
CA PRO A 15 -4.80 6.18 15.71
C PRO A 15 -3.51 6.17 16.56
N ALA A 16 -3.23 5.07 17.28
CA ALA A 16 -2.01 4.91 18.05
C ALA A 16 -0.80 4.58 17.15
N HIS A 17 -1.02 4.11 15.93
CA HIS A 17 0.07 3.83 14.99
C HIS A 17 0.65 5.11 14.41
N ALA A 18 1.93 5.07 14.01
CA ALA A 18 2.57 6.18 13.31
C ALA A 18 1.77 6.53 12.03
N ILE A 19 1.79 7.81 11.64
CA ILE A 19 1.03 8.27 10.47
C ILE A 19 1.43 7.54 9.18
N THR A 20 2.71 7.20 9.02
CA THR A 20 3.20 6.44 7.85
C THR A 20 2.59 5.04 7.80
N ARG A 21 2.41 4.39 8.95
CA ARG A 21 1.73 3.10 9.05
C ARG A 21 0.24 3.21 8.75
N GLN A 22 -0.41 4.25 9.28
CA GLN A 22 -1.83 4.50 9.01
C GLN A 22 -2.09 4.69 7.52
N ARG A 23 -1.22 5.40 6.82
CA ARG A 23 -1.31 5.60 5.37
C ARG A 23 -1.15 4.30 4.61
N ASN A 24 -0.19 3.48 5.00
CA ASN A 24 0.01 2.16 4.39
C ASN A 24 -1.19 1.24 4.64
N ASP A 25 -1.70 1.21 5.86
CA ASP A 25 -2.86 0.39 6.20
C ASP A 25 -4.10 0.83 5.42
N LEU A 26 -4.32 2.15 5.30
CA LEU A 26 -5.43 2.69 4.51
C LEU A 26 -5.33 2.26 3.04
N MET A 27 -4.16 2.42 2.43
CA MET A 27 -3.98 2.08 1.02
C MET A 27 -4.06 0.57 0.78
N HIS A 28 -3.61 -0.24 1.74
CA HIS A 28 -3.74 -1.70 1.68
C HIS A 28 -5.21 -2.13 1.64
N GLU A 29 -6.04 -1.57 2.52
CA GLU A 29 -7.47 -1.85 2.54
C GLU A 29 -8.18 -1.34 1.28
N LEU A 30 -7.82 -0.13 0.82
CA LEU A 30 -8.34 0.41 -0.44
C LEU A 30 -7.96 -0.49 -1.63
N ALA A 31 -6.76 -1.06 -1.63
CA ALA A 31 -6.32 -1.96 -2.68
C ALA A 31 -7.19 -3.22 -2.76
N HIS A 32 -7.56 -3.81 -1.62
CA HIS A 32 -8.49 -4.94 -1.60
C HIS A 32 -9.84 -4.57 -2.23
N ILE A 33 -10.34 -3.38 -1.93
CA ILE A 33 -11.61 -2.88 -2.47
C ILE A 33 -11.49 -2.66 -3.99
N GLU A 34 -10.45 -1.96 -4.43
CA GLU A 34 -10.23 -1.65 -5.85
C GLU A 34 -10.02 -2.91 -6.70
N LEU A 35 -9.34 -3.91 -6.16
CA LEU A 35 -9.09 -5.18 -6.84
C LEU A 35 -10.29 -6.13 -6.75
N CYS A 36 -11.34 -5.73 -6.05
CA CYS A 36 -12.55 -6.54 -5.86
C CYS A 36 -12.24 -7.91 -5.22
N HIS A 37 -11.30 -7.95 -4.30
CA HIS A 37 -10.94 -9.18 -3.59
C HIS A 37 -12.10 -9.68 -2.75
N THR A 38 -12.37 -10.97 -2.82
CA THR A 38 -13.38 -11.61 -1.99
C THR A 38 -12.69 -12.21 -0.77
N PRO A 39 -13.00 -11.74 0.46
CA PRO A 39 -12.41 -12.32 1.66
C PRO A 39 -12.88 -13.75 1.89
N ALA A 40 -12.02 -14.56 2.51
CA ALA A 40 -12.37 -15.93 2.89
C ALA A 40 -13.33 -15.97 4.08
N ARG A 41 -13.37 -14.90 4.86
CA ARG A 41 -14.24 -14.79 6.04
C ARG A 41 -14.98 -13.45 6.04
N VAL A 42 -16.29 -13.53 6.24
CA VAL A 42 -17.15 -12.37 6.44
C VAL A 42 -17.93 -12.61 7.74
N GLU A 43 -17.71 -11.76 8.73
CA GLU A 43 -18.47 -11.80 9.97
C GLU A 43 -19.58 -10.75 9.93
N VAL A 44 -20.76 -11.09 10.43
CA VAL A 44 -21.91 -10.19 10.46
C VAL A 44 -22.13 -9.72 11.90
N SER A 45 -22.09 -8.41 12.12
CA SER A 45 -22.40 -7.82 13.42
C SER A 45 -23.91 -7.85 13.68
N GLU A 46 -24.30 -7.60 14.94
CA GLU A 46 -25.72 -7.51 15.34
C GLU A 46 -26.46 -6.41 14.57
N THR A 47 -25.76 -5.38 14.11
CA THR A 47 -26.33 -4.25 13.38
C THR A 47 -26.30 -4.43 11.87
N GLY A 48 -25.86 -5.59 11.36
CA GLY A 48 -25.80 -5.88 9.93
C GLY A 48 -24.54 -5.43 9.22
N LEU A 49 -23.52 -4.94 9.95
CA LEU A 49 -22.22 -4.61 9.38
C LEU A 49 -21.46 -5.90 9.03
N LEU A 50 -20.86 -5.92 7.86
CA LEU A 50 -20.00 -7.01 7.43
C LEU A 50 -18.54 -6.66 7.75
N LEU A 51 -17.87 -7.51 8.51
CA LEU A 51 -16.43 -7.43 8.77
C LEU A 51 -15.72 -8.32 7.76
N LEU A 52 -14.91 -7.68 6.90
CA LEU A 52 -14.19 -8.37 5.83
C LEU A 52 -12.77 -8.71 6.30
N SER A 53 -12.42 -9.98 6.31
CA SER A 53 -11.12 -10.45 6.77
C SER A 53 -10.70 -11.76 6.09
N ASP A 54 -9.44 -12.16 6.34
CA ASP A 54 -8.85 -13.42 5.85
C ASP A 54 -8.81 -13.50 4.32
N TYR A 55 -8.02 -12.65 3.73
CA TYR A 55 -7.68 -12.74 2.31
C TYR A 55 -6.61 -13.82 2.09
N SER A 56 -6.60 -14.41 0.89
CA SER A 56 -5.54 -15.36 0.52
C SER A 56 -4.18 -14.67 0.44
N ASP A 57 -3.09 -15.45 0.50
CA ASP A 57 -1.73 -14.91 0.35
C ASP A 57 -1.55 -14.16 -0.96
N ASP A 58 -2.10 -14.68 -2.05
CA ASP A 58 -2.05 -14.03 -3.37
C ASP A 58 -2.78 -12.67 -3.34
N GLN A 59 -3.95 -12.61 -2.72
CA GLN A 59 -4.71 -11.37 -2.58
C GLN A 59 -3.98 -10.36 -1.70
N GLU A 60 -3.34 -10.82 -0.62
CA GLU A 60 -2.52 -9.96 0.24
C GLU A 60 -1.32 -9.39 -0.51
N GLN A 61 -0.63 -10.21 -1.33
CA GLN A 61 0.49 -9.76 -2.15
C GLN A 61 0.04 -8.74 -3.20
N GLU A 62 -1.08 -8.98 -3.88
CA GLU A 62 -1.64 -8.04 -4.85
C GLU A 62 -2.01 -6.71 -4.19
N ALA A 63 -2.60 -6.76 -2.99
CA ALA A 63 -2.97 -5.56 -2.24
C ALA A 63 -1.74 -4.76 -1.82
N ASP A 64 -0.68 -5.45 -1.34
CA ASP A 64 0.59 -4.80 -0.99
C ASP A 64 1.21 -4.11 -2.20
N TRP A 65 1.23 -4.79 -3.34
CA TRP A 65 1.78 -4.25 -4.57
C TRP A 65 1.02 -3.00 -5.04
N LEU A 66 -0.31 -3.08 -5.10
CA LEU A 66 -1.13 -1.95 -5.52
C LEU A 66 -1.02 -0.78 -4.54
N ALA A 67 -1.10 -1.05 -3.24
CA ALA A 67 -0.96 -0.02 -2.20
C ALA A 67 0.38 0.73 -2.34
N ALA A 68 1.48 0.00 -2.50
CA ALA A 68 2.79 0.60 -2.69
C ALA A 68 2.89 1.39 -4.00
N SER A 69 2.24 0.91 -5.06
CA SER A 69 2.20 1.62 -6.35
C SER A 69 1.45 2.95 -6.26
N LEU A 70 0.39 3.00 -5.46
CA LEU A 70 -0.38 4.23 -5.23
C LEU A 70 0.36 5.21 -4.33
N LEU A 71 1.07 4.72 -3.31
CA LEU A 71 1.83 5.55 -2.37
C LEU A 71 3.13 6.06 -2.97
N LEU A 72 3.79 5.24 -3.81
CA LEU A 72 5.10 5.51 -4.41
C LEU A 72 5.06 5.20 -5.91
N PRO A 73 4.47 6.10 -6.73
CA PRO A 73 4.42 5.91 -8.17
C PRO A 73 5.82 5.74 -8.77
N ARG A 74 5.96 4.78 -9.69
CA ARG A 74 7.25 4.40 -10.26
C ARG A 74 7.97 5.58 -10.93
N ASP A 75 7.25 6.39 -11.71
CA ASP A 75 7.83 7.53 -12.42
C ASP A 75 8.45 8.54 -11.45
N GLY A 76 7.79 8.81 -10.32
CA GLY A 76 8.33 9.66 -9.27
C GLY A 76 9.61 9.10 -8.65
N LEU A 77 9.66 7.78 -8.43
CA LEU A 77 10.86 7.11 -7.93
C LEU A 77 12.02 7.23 -8.89
N VAL A 78 11.80 7.00 -10.18
CA VAL A 78 12.84 7.15 -11.22
C VAL A 78 13.37 8.57 -11.21
N GLN A 79 12.50 9.56 -11.19
CA GLN A 79 12.87 10.97 -11.21
C GLN A 79 13.72 11.36 -10.01
N LEU A 80 13.28 11.00 -8.80
CA LEU A 80 13.97 11.37 -7.57
C LEU A 80 15.27 10.61 -7.37
N ARG A 81 15.31 9.30 -7.71
CA ARG A 81 16.54 8.52 -7.62
C ARG A 81 17.57 9.01 -8.64
N SER A 82 17.15 9.37 -9.86
CA SER A 82 18.03 9.95 -10.87
C SER A 82 18.62 11.29 -10.42
N ALA A 83 17.89 12.02 -9.58
CA ALA A 83 18.37 13.27 -8.97
C ALA A 83 19.27 13.03 -7.74
N GLY A 84 19.58 11.79 -7.41
CA GLY A 84 20.49 11.42 -6.31
C GLY A 84 19.83 11.36 -4.93
N GLN A 85 18.52 11.36 -4.85
CA GLN A 85 17.81 11.28 -3.56
C GLN A 85 17.90 9.88 -2.95
N SER A 86 18.15 9.81 -1.64
CA SER A 86 18.17 8.55 -0.90
C SER A 86 16.76 7.99 -0.68
N ALA A 87 16.68 6.71 -0.32
CA ALA A 87 15.40 6.11 0.06
C ALA A 87 14.76 6.85 1.24
N ALA A 88 15.55 7.30 2.21
CA ALA A 88 15.06 8.08 3.35
C ALA A 88 14.46 9.42 2.90
N ASP A 89 15.12 10.14 1.98
CA ASP A 89 14.64 11.41 1.45
C ASP A 89 13.32 11.24 0.70
N ILE A 90 13.24 10.21 -0.15
CA ILE A 90 12.03 9.90 -0.91
C ILE A 90 10.88 9.51 0.01
N ALA A 91 11.16 8.66 1.00
CA ALA A 91 10.17 8.24 1.99
C ALA A 91 9.59 9.46 2.74
N SER A 92 10.44 10.38 3.17
CA SER A 92 10.02 11.61 3.84
C SER A 92 9.12 12.46 2.94
N ARG A 93 9.49 12.59 1.66
CA ARG A 93 8.74 13.41 0.69
C ARG A 93 7.34 12.84 0.43
N TYR A 94 7.21 11.53 0.32
CA TYR A 94 5.92 10.88 0.07
C TYR A 94 5.14 10.56 1.35
N GLY A 95 5.73 10.78 2.52
CA GLY A 95 5.07 10.51 3.79
C GLY A 95 4.86 9.02 4.08
N VAL A 96 5.80 8.19 3.65
CA VAL A 96 5.80 6.75 3.90
C VAL A 96 7.00 6.33 4.74
N SER A 97 7.05 5.08 5.19
CA SER A 97 8.21 4.56 5.91
C SER A 97 9.39 4.34 4.96
N GLU A 98 10.61 4.46 5.49
CA GLU A 98 11.82 4.15 4.72
C GLU A 98 11.83 2.70 4.27
N ALA A 99 11.35 1.78 5.13
CA ALA A 99 11.26 0.36 4.80
C ALA A 99 10.36 0.10 3.59
N LEU A 100 9.20 0.77 3.51
CA LEU A 100 8.30 0.65 2.36
C LEU A 100 8.97 1.19 1.09
N CYS A 101 9.63 2.34 1.19
CA CYS A 101 10.33 2.93 0.06
C CYS A 101 11.45 2.01 -0.45
N ALA A 102 12.27 1.46 0.45
CA ALA A 102 13.34 0.53 0.10
C ALA A 102 12.79 -0.74 -0.58
N TRP A 103 11.72 -1.29 -0.06
CA TRP A 103 11.05 -2.46 -0.65
C TRP A 103 10.53 -2.13 -2.06
N ARG A 104 9.87 -1.00 -2.21
CA ARG A 104 9.32 -0.56 -3.51
C ARG A 104 10.43 -0.35 -4.54
N LEU A 105 11.56 0.27 -4.16
CA LEU A 105 12.71 0.45 -5.03
C LEU A 105 13.28 -0.89 -5.53
N ARG A 106 13.36 -1.89 -4.65
CA ARG A 106 13.82 -3.24 -5.03
C ARG A 106 12.84 -3.90 -6.00
N MET A 107 11.55 -3.84 -5.69
CA MET A 107 10.52 -4.53 -6.46
C MET A 107 10.30 -3.95 -7.85
N THR A 108 10.53 -2.65 -8.03
CA THR A 108 10.38 -1.98 -9.32
C THR A 108 11.61 -2.07 -10.20
N GLY A 109 12.77 -2.39 -9.64
CA GLY A 109 14.03 -2.40 -10.37
C GLY A 109 14.52 -1.01 -10.80
N VAL A 110 14.06 0.06 -10.16
CA VAL A 110 14.40 1.44 -10.52
C VAL A 110 15.91 1.68 -10.50
N ASP A 111 16.61 1.22 -9.45
CA ASP A 111 18.05 1.42 -9.34
C ASP A 111 18.82 0.69 -10.46
N VAL A 112 18.37 -0.49 -10.83
CA VAL A 112 18.96 -1.25 -11.96
C VAL A 112 18.73 -0.50 -13.28
N GLN A 113 17.53 0.01 -13.49
CA GLN A 113 17.19 0.78 -14.69
C GLN A 113 18.07 2.02 -14.81
N ILE A 114 18.25 2.78 -13.74
CA ILE A 114 19.07 3.99 -13.73
C ILE A 114 20.53 3.65 -14.04
N ARG A 115 21.09 2.62 -13.41
CA ARG A 115 22.46 2.19 -13.68
C ARG A 115 22.68 1.81 -15.14
N ARG A 116 21.72 1.13 -15.77
CA ARG A 116 21.79 0.73 -17.17
C ARG A 116 21.73 1.92 -18.11
N ALA A 117 20.98 2.96 -17.76
CA ALA A 117 20.86 4.16 -18.58
C ALA A 117 22.16 4.98 -18.65
N TYR A 118 23.05 4.84 -17.65
CA TYR A 118 24.31 5.60 -17.56
C TYR A 118 25.55 4.76 -17.90
N ARG A 119 25.39 3.63 -18.55
CA ARG A 119 26.51 2.82 -19.03
C ARG A 119 27.05 3.29 -20.37
#